data_c562b9644cfa97aa5aeadd83c5aa66b1
#
_entry.id   c562b9644cfa97aa5aeadd83c5aa66b1
#
_cell.length_a   1.000
_cell.length_b   1.000
_cell.length_c   1.000
_cell.angle_alpha   90.00
_cell.angle_beta   90.00
_cell.angle_gamma   90.00
#
_symmetry.space_group_name_H-M   'P 1'
#
loop_
_entity.id
_entity.type
_entity.pdbx_description
1 polymer ?
#
loop_
_entity_poly.entity_id
_entity_poly.type
_entity_poly.pdbx_seq_one_letter_code
_entity_poly.pdbx_strand_id
1 'polypeptide(L)'
;LVSDELLSQIRTEIPKIYIGKRCGLHSHTQEKINELIVTYAFKYGHVVRLKGGDPFVFGRANEEIEYVEAFGIPVSVVPGISSAIAVPSSQGIPMTKRGVSSSFWVMTATKRDGSFSQDLVYASRSSTTMVILMGVRKLHQIVDEVSKYRDIMTPIALIQNGTTENERCIVATLETIKNHSADIVMELPGIIVIGDVVADHPTFFEEEVQRV
;
A
#
# COMPACT_ATOMS: atom_id res chain seq x y z
N LEU A 1 3.61 -1.35 -10.30
CA LEU A 1 3.21 -2.27 -9.23
C LEU A 1 2.94 -3.69 -9.72
N VAL A 2 2.77 -3.89 -11.03
CA VAL A 2 2.71 -5.22 -11.65
C VAL A 2 4.14 -5.63 -11.96
N SER A 3 4.55 -6.85 -11.55
CA SER A 3 5.92 -7.34 -11.74
C SER A 3 6.20 -7.68 -13.22
N ASP A 4 7.45 -7.54 -13.62
CA ASP A 4 7.90 -7.95 -14.97
C ASP A 4 7.77 -9.47 -15.15
N GLU A 5 7.93 -10.25 -14.08
CA GLU A 5 7.70 -11.69 -14.07
C GLU A 5 6.26 -12.03 -14.49
N LEU A 6 5.26 -11.38 -13.90
CA LEU A 6 3.87 -11.57 -14.31
C LEU A 6 3.63 -11.15 -15.76
N LEU A 7 4.23 -10.03 -16.19
CA LEU A 7 4.11 -9.56 -17.57
C LEU A 7 4.78 -10.50 -18.59
N SER A 8 5.81 -11.22 -18.18
CA SER A 8 6.48 -12.22 -19.03
C SER A 8 5.62 -13.46 -19.34
N GLN A 9 4.64 -13.76 -18.47
CA GLN A 9 3.69 -14.86 -18.67
C GLN A 9 2.61 -14.54 -19.72
N ILE A 10 2.47 -13.26 -20.08
CA ILE A 10 1.50 -12.84 -21.11
C ILE A 10 2.13 -13.10 -22.49
N ARG A 11 1.41 -13.81 -23.36
CA ARG A 11 1.83 -14.09 -24.73
C ARG A 11 2.35 -12.84 -25.44
N THR A 12 3.37 -12.98 -26.25
CA THR A 12 4.07 -11.87 -26.92
C THR A 12 3.22 -11.11 -27.90
N GLU A 13 2.25 -11.78 -28.52
CA GLU A 13 1.33 -11.22 -29.52
C GLU A 13 0.28 -10.28 -28.90
N ILE A 14 0.06 -10.35 -27.56
CA ILE A 14 -0.89 -9.50 -26.86
C ILE A 14 -0.28 -8.14 -26.63
N PRO A 15 -0.85 -7.04 -27.14
CA PRO A 15 -0.37 -5.70 -26.89
C PRO A 15 -0.37 -5.37 -25.41
N LYS A 16 0.76 -4.93 -24.87
CA LYS A 16 0.93 -4.51 -23.48
C LYS A 16 1.11 -3.00 -23.46
N ILE A 17 0.19 -2.29 -22.84
CA ILE A 17 0.18 -0.83 -22.78
C ILE A 17 0.47 -0.40 -21.36
N TYR A 18 1.59 0.26 -21.17
CA TYR A 18 1.98 0.77 -19.88
C TYR A 18 1.23 2.08 -19.57
N ILE A 19 0.43 2.07 -18.52
CA ILE A 19 -0.33 3.23 -18.03
C ILE A 19 -0.02 3.58 -16.58
N GLY A 20 0.99 2.91 -15.99
CA GLY A 20 1.41 3.10 -14.60
C GLY A 20 2.10 4.45 -14.39
N LYS A 21 2.05 4.93 -13.15
CA LYS A 21 2.79 6.10 -12.70
C LYS A 21 4.16 5.65 -12.20
N ARG A 22 5.24 6.04 -12.88
CA ARG A 22 6.59 6.03 -12.28
C ARG A 22 6.96 7.46 -11.89
N CYS A 23 7.64 7.62 -10.77
CA CYS A 23 8.11 8.92 -10.30
C CYS A 23 8.99 9.57 -11.38
N GLY A 24 8.63 10.79 -11.86
CA GLY A 24 9.41 11.53 -12.88
C GLY A 24 9.05 11.26 -14.34
N LEU A 25 8.16 10.34 -14.68
CA LEU A 25 7.68 10.13 -16.05
C LEU A 25 6.22 10.60 -16.21
N HIS A 26 5.86 11.08 -17.41
CA HIS A 26 4.49 11.50 -17.72
C HIS A 26 3.50 10.38 -17.40
N SER A 27 2.76 10.57 -16.31
CA SER A 27 1.68 9.64 -15.94
C SER A 27 0.43 10.01 -16.72
N HIS A 28 -0.26 9.02 -17.28
CA HIS A 28 -1.59 9.24 -17.81
C HIS A 28 -2.53 9.74 -16.68
N THR A 29 -3.37 10.73 -17.00
CA THR A 29 -4.46 11.10 -16.10
C THR A 29 -5.46 9.95 -15.99
N GLN A 30 -6.32 9.95 -14.98
CA GLN A 30 -7.33 8.91 -14.86
C GLN A 30 -8.30 8.92 -16.05
N GLU A 31 -8.65 10.11 -16.51
CA GLU A 31 -9.49 10.30 -17.68
C GLU A 31 -8.86 9.61 -18.91
N LYS A 32 -7.53 9.83 -19.10
CA LYS A 32 -6.83 9.21 -20.22
C LYS A 32 -6.74 7.69 -20.12
N ILE A 33 -6.59 7.15 -18.89
CA ILE A 33 -6.64 5.71 -18.66
C ILE A 33 -8.02 5.15 -19.05
N ASN A 34 -9.09 5.80 -18.60
CA ASN A 34 -10.46 5.42 -18.91
C ASN A 34 -10.73 5.42 -20.41
N GLU A 35 -10.33 6.49 -21.11
CA GLU A 35 -10.42 6.59 -22.57
C GLU A 35 -9.67 5.46 -23.29
N LEU A 36 -8.47 5.12 -22.83
CA LEU A 36 -7.66 4.05 -23.41
C LEU A 36 -8.34 2.68 -23.26
N ILE A 37 -8.94 2.38 -22.10
CA ILE A 37 -9.66 1.14 -21.89
C ILE A 37 -10.79 1.01 -22.90
N VAL A 38 -11.63 2.03 -23.06
CA VAL A 38 -12.75 2.05 -24.02
C VAL A 38 -12.25 1.93 -25.47
N THR A 39 -11.23 2.72 -25.83
CA THR A 39 -10.64 2.71 -27.17
C THR A 39 -10.14 1.32 -27.56
N TYR A 40 -9.44 0.66 -26.66
CA TYR A 40 -8.88 -0.66 -26.92
C TYR A 40 -9.93 -1.77 -26.82
N ALA A 41 -10.97 -1.61 -26.00
CA ALA A 41 -12.10 -2.55 -25.99
C ALA A 41 -12.84 -2.55 -27.33
N PHE A 42 -13.13 -1.41 -27.92
CA PHE A 42 -13.71 -1.33 -29.27
C PHE A 42 -12.76 -1.86 -30.37
N LYS A 43 -11.44 -1.63 -30.21
CA LYS A 43 -10.46 -2.07 -31.21
C LYS A 43 -10.21 -3.58 -31.19
N TYR A 44 -10.13 -4.18 -30.00
CA TYR A 44 -9.69 -5.56 -29.82
C TYR A 44 -10.79 -6.50 -29.29
N GLY A 45 -11.97 -5.99 -28.94
CA GLY A 45 -13.08 -6.76 -28.38
C GLY A 45 -12.93 -7.18 -26.94
N HIS A 46 -11.70 -7.26 -26.40
CA HIS A 46 -11.43 -7.64 -25.02
C HIS A 46 -10.20 -6.89 -24.48
N VAL A 47 -10.31 -6.36 -23.27
CA VAL A 47 -9.21 -5.67 -22.57
C VAL A 47 -9.10 -6.19 -21.15
N VAL A 48 -7.88 -6.49 -20.70
CA VAL A 48 -7.58 -6.79 -19.31
C VAL A 48 -6.86 -5.61 -18.69
N ARG A 49 -7.48 -4.99 -17.69
CA ARG A 49 -6.87 -3.94 -16.87
C ARG A 49 -6.13 -4.56 -15.70
N LEU A 50 -4.82 -4.79 -15.86
CA LEU A 50 -3.98 -5.32 -14.79
C LEU A 50 -3.71 -4.27 -13.71
N LYS A 51 -3.92 -4.65 -12.46
CA LYS A 51 -3.70 -3.80 -11.27
C LYS A 51 -2.86 -4.57 -10.25
N GLY A 52 -2.08 -3.85 -9.43
CA GLY A 52 -1.35 -4.45 -8.31
C GLY A 52 -2.25 -4.54 -7.07
N GLY A 53 -2.45 -5.74 -6.56
CA GLY A 53 -3.30 -6.00 -5.42
C GLY A 53 -4.81 -6.09 -5.77
N ASP A 54 -5.68 -5.80 -4.82
CA ASP A 54 -7.13 -5.79 -5.06
C ASP A 54 -7.55 -4.51 -5.79
N PRO A 55 -8.36 -4.62 -6.88
CA PRO A 55 -8.77 -3.47 -7.67
C PRO A 55 -9.57 -2.41 -6.91
N PHE A 56 -10.31 -2.81 -5.88
CA PHE A 56 -11.16 -1.90 -5.09
C PHE A 56 -10.46 -1.31 -3.85
N VAL A 57 -9.27 -1.81 -3.49
CA VAL A 57 -8.53 -1.27 -2.36
C VAL A 57 -7.57 -0.18 -2.84
N PHE A 58 -7.99 1.07 -2.76
CA PHE A 58 -7.29 2.28 -3.25
C PHE A 58 -6.86 2.20 -4.72
N GLY A 59 -7.51 1.31 -5.51
CA GLY A 59 -7.20 1.04 -6.90
C GLY A 59 -8.04 1.84 -7.90
N ARG A 60 -9.02 2.63 -7.48
CA ARG A 60 -9.93 3.43 -8.32
C ARG A 60 -10.70 2.61 -9.38
N ALA A 61 -10.92 1.31 -9.13
CA ALA A 61 -11.57 0.43 -10.09
C ALA A 61 -13.01 0.87 -10.40
N ASN A 62 -13.76 1.35 -9.41
CA ASN A 62 -15.12 1.85 -9.61
C ASN A 62 -15.18 2.99 -10.63
N GLU A 63 -14.26 3.94 -10.60
CA GLU A 63 -14.19 5.03 -11.58
C GLU A 63 -13.93 4.51 -13.01
N GLU A 64 -13.05 3.51 -13.14
CA GLU A 64 -12.75 2.84 -14.42
C GLU A 64 -13.98 2.07 -14.94
N ILE A 65 -14.67 1.33 -14.06
CA ILE A 65 -15.86 0.53 -14.38
C ILE A 65 -17.00 1.44 -14.82
N GLU A 66 -17.39 2.43 -14.02
CA GLU A 66 -18.49 3.36 -14.33
C GLU A 66 -18.28 4.04 -15.69
N TYR A 67 -17.04 4.45 -15.99
CA TYR A 67 -16.73 5.06 -17.28
C TYR A 67 -16.89 4.08 -18.45
N VAL A 68 -16.39 2.85 -18.30
CA VAL A 68 -16.43 1.82 -19.35
C VAL A 68 -17.86 1.35 -19.63
N GLU A 69 -18.65 1.13 -18.56
CA GLU A 69 -20.04 0.71 -18.65
C GLU A 69 -20.93 1.78 -19.32
N ALA A 70 -20.60 3.07 -19.16
CA ALA A 70 -21.29 4.15 -19.86
C ALA A 70 -21.21 4.06 -21.40
N PHE A 71 -20.24 3.32 -21.93
CA PHE A 71 -20.11 2.99 -23.36
C PHE A 71 -20.75 1.65 -23.75
N GLY A 72 -21.50 1.04 -22.83
CA GLY A 72 -22.16 -0.25 -23.08
C GLY A 72 -21.21 -1.47 -23.10
N ILE A 73 -20.00 -1.31 -22.56
CA ILE A 73 -18.99 -2.38 -22.49
C ILE A 73 -19.16 -3.12 -21.15
N PRO A 74 -19.45 -4.42 -21.14
CA PRO A 74 -19.59 -5.18 -19.92
C PRO A 74 -18.25 -5.34 -19.21
N VAL A 75 -18.24 -5.19 -17.89
CA VAL A 75 -17.04 -5.31 -17.06
C VAL A 75 -17.20 -6.44 -16.05
N SER A 76 -16.13 -7.19 -15.85
CA SER A 76 -16.01 -8.16 -14.76
C SER A 76 -14.75 -7.87 -13.93
N VAL A 77 -14.81 -8.12 -12.64
CA VAL A 77 -13.66 -7.89 -11.73
C VAL A 77 -13.22 -9.21 -11.12
N VAL A 78 -11.94 -9.47 -11.20
CA VAL A 78 -11.30 -10.57 -10.47
C VAL A 78 -10.71 -9.97 -9.18
N PRO A 79 -11.16 -10.39 -8.00
CA PRO A 79 -10.58 -9.95 -6.73
C PRO A 79 -9.10 -10.31 -6.63
N GLY A 80 -8.33 -9.45 -5.98
CA GLY A 80 -6.92 -9.69 -5.72
C GLY A 80 -6.61 -9.65 -4.22
N ILE A 81 -5.39 -10.04 -3.86
CA ILE A 81 -4.91 -9.91 -2.49
C ILE A 81 -4.33 -8.51 -2.32
N SER A 82 -4.93 -7.69 -1.44
CA SER A 82 -4.42 -6.36 -1.16
C SER A 82 -3.03 -6.42 -0.53
N SER A 83 -2.14 -5.52 -0.96
CA SER A 83 -0.84 -5.33 -0.34
C SER A 83 -0.93 -4.99 1.15
N ALA A 84 -2.04 -4.39 1.59
CA ALA A 84 -2.29 -4.10 3.00
C ALA A 84 -2.33 -5.37 3.88
N ILE A 85 -2.58 -6.53 3.29
CA ILE A 85 -2.60 -7.83 3.97
C ILE A 85 -1.38 -8.66 3.56
N ALA A 86 -1.11 -8.78 2.25
CA ALA A 86 -0.06 -9.66 1.75
C ALA A 86 1.34 -9.27 2.27
N VAL A 87 1.65 -7.97 2.25
CA VAL A 87 2.99 -7.48 2.60
C VAL A 87 3.32 -7.64 4.09
N PRO A 88 2.47 -7.22 5.05
CA PRO A 88 2.75 -7.53 6.45
C PRO A 88 2.80 -9.03 6.74
N SER A 89 1.93 -9.81 6.09
CA SER A 89 1.89 -11.27 6.28
C SER A 89 3.18 -11.94 5.79
N SER A 90 3.82 -11.48 4.70
CA SER A 90 5.11 -12.00 4.24
C SER A 90 6.24 -11.77 5.24
N GLN A 91 6.08 -10.75 6.10
CA GLN A 91 7.01 -10.43 7.18
C GLN A 91 6.62 -11.08 8.53
N GLY A 92 5.63 -11.97 8.56
CA GLY A 92 5.17 -12.60 9.80
C GLY A 92 4.41 -11.65 10.73
N ILE A 93 4.02 -10.47 10.26
CA ILE A 93 3.24 -9.49 11.04
C ILE A 93 1.75 -9.76 10.83
N PRO A 94 1.02 -10.28 11.82
CA PRO A 94 -0.41 -10.52 11.69
C PRO A 94 -1.20 -9.21 11.78
N MET A 95 -2.28 -9.09 11.01
CA MET A 95 -3.14 -7.89 11.10
C MET A 95 -3.97 -7.88 12.38
N THR A 96 -4.29 -9.05 12.90
CA THR A 96 -5.01 -9.26 14.17
C THR A 96 -4.36 -10.39 14.96
N LYS A 97 -4.37 -10.23 16.28
CA LYS A 97 -3.88 -11.26 17.21
C LYS A 97 -4.75 -11.29 18.45
N ARG A 98 -5.22 -12.48 18.83
CA ARG A 98 -6.07 -12.65 20.02
C ARG A 98 -5.35 -12.12 21.27
N GLY A 99 -6.03 -11.26 22.01
CA GLY A 99 -5.49 -10.63 23.22
C GLY A 99 -4.59 -9.42 22.98
N VAL A 100 -4.27 -9.10 21.71
CA VAL A 100 -3.41 -7.96 21.34
C VAL A 100 -4.20 -6.95 20.49
N SER A 101 -4.68 -7.35 19.31
CA SER A 101 -5.47 -6.49 18.45
C SER A 101 -6.60 -7.26 17.79
N SER A 102 -7.84 -6.83 18.01
CA SER A 102 -9.05 -7.47 17.46
C SER A 102 -9.53 -6.84 16.16
N SER A 103 -8.90 -5.75 15.74
CA SER A 103 -9.26 -5.03 14.52
C SER A 103 -8.04 -4.44 13.83
N PHE A 104 -8.16 -4.16 12.54
CA PHE A 104 -7.15 -3.39 11.81
C PHE A 104 -7.83 -2.40 10.87
N TRP A 105 -7.20 -1.26 10.65
CA TRP A 105 -7.67 -0.21 9.76
C TRP A 105 -6.68 -0.03 8.62
N VAL A 106 -7.17 -0.14 7.39
CA VAL A 106 -6.39 0.16 6.19
C VAL A 106 -6.76 1.55 5.69
N MET A 107 -5.78 2.41 5.57
CA MET A 107 -6.02 3.81 5.23
C MET A 107 -4.87 4.44 4.44
N THR A 108 -5.14 5.61 3.87
CA THR A 108 -4.10 6.57 3.51
C THR A 108 -4.03 7.63 4.60
N ALA A 109 -2.83 8.01 5.03
CA ALA A 109 -2.69 9.00 6.10
C ALA A 109 -3.20 10.38 5.72
N THR A 110 -3.21 10.71 4.41
CA THR A 110 -3.52 12.06 3.93
C THR A 110 -4.63 12.07 2.89
N LYS A 111 -5.39 13.15 2.89
CA LYS A 111 -6.36 13.49 1.87
C LYS A 111 -5.68 14.02 0.59
N ARG A 112 -6.47 14.29 -0.45
CA ARG A 112 -5.98 14.83 -1.74
C ARG A 112 -5.33 16.21 -1.60
N ASP A 113 -5.78 17.02 -0.65
CA ASP A 113 -5.21 18.34 -0.34
C ASP A 113 -3.94 18.29 0.51
N GLY A 114 -3.50 17.08 0.88
CA GLY A 114 -2.31 16.84 1.69
C GLY A 114 -2.52 16.96 3.20
N SER A 115 -3.69 17.35 3.68
CA SER A 115 -4.04 17.33 5.10
C SER A 115 -4.17 15.89 5.62
N PHE A 116 -3.98 15.69 6.93
CA PHE A 116 -4.21 14.39 7.54
C PHE A 116 -5.68 14.00 7.51
N SER A 117 -5.94 12.70 7.31
CA SER A 117 -7.26 12.14 7.49
C SER A 117 -7.64 12.13 8.97
N GLN A 118 -8.90 12.42 9.27
CA GLN A 118 -9.43 12.25 10.63
C GLN A 118 -9.37 10.79 11.08
N ASP A 119 -9.45 9.84 10.13
CA ASP A 119 -9.35 8.41 10.41
C ASP A 119 -7.99 8.04 11.03
N LEU A 120 -6.90 8.72 10.63
CA LEU A 120 -5.59 8.55 11.26
C LEU A 120 -5.65 8.91 12.76
N VAL A 121 -6.30 10.02 13.10
CA VAL A 121 -6.46 10.46 14.50
C VAL A 121 -7.32 9.48 15.29
N TYR A 122 -8.44 9.03 14.72
CA TYR A 122 -9.32 8.07 15.40
C TYR A 122 -8.63 6.71 15.61
N ALA A 123 -7.95 6.19 14.59
CA ALA A 123 -7.20 4.95 14.70
C ALA A 123 -6.07 5.06 15.73
N SER A 124 -5.41 6.23 15.81
CA SER A 124 -4.34 6.49 16.79
C SER A 124 -4.83 6.47 18.23
N ARG A 125 -6.10 6.76 18.47
CA ARG A 125 -6.73 6.72 19.82
C ARG A 125 -7.24 5.35 20.22
N SER A 126 -7.09 4.35 19.39
CA SER A 126 -7.54 2.97 19.64
C SER A 126 -6.35 2.01 19.65
N SER A 127 -6.56 0.77 20.13
CA SER A 127 -5.57 -0.31 20.09
C SER A 127 -5.55 -1.06 18.74
N THR A 128 -6.21 -0.53 17.71
CA THR A 128 -6.29 -1.17 16.39
C THR A 128 -4.91 -1.19 15.71
N THR A 129 -4.65 -2.24 14.93
CA THR A 129 -3.51 -2.23 14.01
C THR A 129 -3.79 -1.24 12.88
N MET A 130 -2.88 -0.30 12.63
CA MET A 130 -2.98 0.64 11.52
C MET A 130 -2.10 0.19 10.36
N VAL A 131 -2.67 0.09 9.16
CA VAL A 131 -1.97 -0.21 7.92
C VAL A 131 -2.11 0.99 7.00
N ILE A 132 -1.01 1.71 6.80
CA ILE A 132 -1.02 2.97 6.08
C ILE A 132 -0.37 2.78 4.71
N LEU A 133 -1.17 2.93 3.67
CA LEU A 133 -0.73 2.89 2.29
C LEU A 133 -0.34 4.30 1.80
N MET A 134 0.59 4.39 0.85
CA MET A 134 1.04 5.66 0.24
C MET A 134 1.60 6.67 1.26
N GLY A 135 2.09 6.19 2.41
CA GLY A 135 2.54 7.03 3.54
C GLY A 135 4.05 7.29 3.61
N VAL A 136 4.89 6.59 2.82
CA VAL A 136 6.36 6.60 2.98
C VAL A 136 6.93 8.02 3.02
N ARG A 137 6.58 8.86 2.05
CA ARG A 137 7.06 10.25 1.96
C ARG A 137 6.64 11.15 3.12
N LYS A 138 5.66 10.72 3.90
CA LYS A 138 5.14 11.44 5.06
C LYS A 138 5.36 10.69 6.38
N LEU A 139 6.22 9.67 6.37
CA LEU A 139 6.46 8.81 7.53
C LEU A 139 6.71 9.63 8.80
N HIS A 140 7.62 10.59 8.77
CA HIS A 140 7.94 11.39 9.95
C HIS A 140 6.73 12.17 10.47
N GLN A 141 5.96 12.77 9.58
CA GLN A 141 4.75 13.51 9.95
C GLN A 141 3.66 12.58 10.49
N ILE A 142 3.53 11.36 9.91
CA ILE A 142 2.61 10.34 10.41
C ILE A 142 3.00 9.91 11.82
N VAL A 143 4.28 9.66 12.05
CA VAL A 143 4.81 9.30 13.36
C VAL A 143 4.54 10.42 14.37
N ASP A 144 4.81 11.69 14.02
CA ASP A 144 4.53 12.84 14.88
C ASP A 144 3.03 12.95 15.23
N GLU A 145 2.15 12.67 14.28
CA GLU A 145 0.71 12.71 14.53
C GLU A 145 0.24 11.56 15.42
N VAL A 146 0.70 10.35 15.15
CA VAL A 146 0.32 9.15 15.92
C VAL A 146 0.84 9.21 17.35
N SER A 147 2.06 9.70 17.55
CA SER A 147 2.70 9.82 18.88
C SER A 147 2.01 10.82 19.82
N LYS A 148 1.08 11.64 19.32
CA LYS A 148 0.24 12.48 20.18
C LYS A 148 -0.79 11.67 20.99
N TYR A 149 -1.09 10.45 20.55
CA TYR A 149 -2.19 9.65 21.09
C TYR A 149 -1.77 8.23 21.49
N ARG A 150 -0.68 7.71 20.94
CA ARG A 150 -0.10 6.39 21.29
C ARG A 150 1.21 6.54 22.02
N ASP A 151 1.54 5.52 22.80
CA ASP A 151 2.85 5.39 23.43
C ASP A 151 3.95 5.42 22.35
N ILE A 152 5.00 6.18 22.58
CA ILE A 152 6.16 6.27 21.69
C ILE A 152 6.89 4.94 21.53
N MET A 153 6.71 4.01 22.48
CA MET A 153 7.21 2.64 22.39
C MET A 153 6.35 1.73 21.51
N THR A 154 5.21 2.21 20.99
CA THR A 154 4.38 1.42 20.07
C THR A 154 5.19 0.95 18.87
N PRO A 155 5.19 -0.37 18.57
CA PRO A 155 5.91 -0.92 17.44
C PRO A 155 5.40 -0.40 16.09
N ILE A 156 6.33 -0.18 15.18
CA ILE A 156 6.10 0.25 13.79
C ILE A 156 6.97 -0.54 12.84
N ALA A 157 6.42 -0.93 11.70
CA ALA A 157 7.17 -1.49 10.59
C ALA A 157 6.98 -0.65 9.33
N LEU A 158 8.06 -0.40 8.61
CA LEU A 158 8.04 0.11 7.23
C LEU A 158 8.55 -1.00 6.31
N ILE A 159 7.68 -1.47 5.42
CA ILE A 159 8.01 -2.53 4.47
C ILE A 159 7.96 -1.93 3.06
N GLN A 160 9.11 -1.92 2.39
CA GLN A 160 9.26 -1.38 1.04
C GLN A 160 9.48 -2.51 0.03
N ASN A 161 8.94 -2.37 -1.19
CA ASN A 161 8.95 -3.39 -2.24
C ASN A 161 8.44 -4.74 -1.76
N GLY A 162 7.46 -4.76 -0.87
CA GLY A 162 6.94 -5.98 -0.25
C GLY A 162 6.55 -7.05 -1.26
N THR A 163 6.84 -8.31 -0.90
CA THR A 163 6.61 -9.50 -1.75
C THR A 163 7.46 -9.57 -3.02
N THR A 164 8.55 -8.85 -3.10
CA THR A 164 9.52 -8.93 -4.20
C THR A 164 10.91 -9.31 -3.69
N GLU A 165 11.82 -9.69 -4.60
CA GLU A 165 13.22 -9.99 -4.25
C GLU A 165 13.97 -8.80 -3.63
N ASN A 166 13.50 -7.58 -3.86
CA ASN A 166 14.07 -6.35 -3.33
C ASN A 166 13.31 -5.81 -2.10
N GLU A 167 12.57 -6.68 -1.42
CA GLU A 167 11.85 -6.34 -0.20
C GLU A 167 12.81 -5.88 0.90
N ARG A 168 12.42 -4.82 1.59
CA ARG A 168 13.12 -4.29 2.76
C ARG A 168 12.12 -4.07 3.86
N CYS A 169 12.45 -4.53 5.06
CA CYS A 169 11.63 -4.31 6.26
C CYS A 169 12.48 -3.60 7.31
N ILE A 170 11.96 -2.49 7.81
CA ILE A 170 12.52 -1.76 8.96
C ILE A 170 11.48 -1.88 10.05
N VAL A 171 11.88 -2.44 11.19
CA VAL A 171 11.04 -2.58 12.38
C VAL A 171 11.64 -1.76 13.49
N ALA A 172 10.83 -0.96 14.16
CA ALA A 172 11.27 -0.02 15.18
C ALA A 172 10.11 0.33 16.12
N THR A 173 10.26 1.32 16.97
CA THR A 173 9.18 2.00 17.71
C THR A 173 8.86 3.35 17.07
N LEU A 174 7.73 3.97 17.45
CA LEU A 174 7.41 5.33 17.02
C LEU A 174 8.53 6.32 17.41
N GLU A 175 9.23 6.07 18.51
CA GLU A 175 10.36 6.87 18.96
C GLU A 175 11.57 6.76 18.02
N THR A 176 11.90 5.54 17.56
CA THR A 176 13.18 5.26 16.89
C THR A 176 13.11 5.16 15.37
N ILE A 177 11.95 4.96 14.79
CA ILE A 177 11.83 4.78 13.33
C ILE A 177 12.47 5.92 12.53
N LYS A 178 12.48 7.13 13.06
CA LYS A 178 13.10 8.29 12.41
C LYS A 178 14.62 8.18 12.31
N ASN A 179 15.26 7.41 13.18
CA ASN A 179 16.71 7.18 13.17
C ASN A 179 17.14 6.37 11.94
N HIS A 180 16.22 5.60 11.35
CA HIS A 180 16.42 4.81 10.14
C HIS A 180 16.22 5.60 8.85
N SER A 181 16.14 6.92 8.90
CA SER A 181 15.84 7.77 7.72
C SER A 181 16.81 7.56 6.56
N ALA A 182 18.07 7.20 6.85
CA ALA A 182 19.08 6.90 5.82
C ALA A 182 18.80 5.60 5.05
N ASP A 183 18.08 4.66 5.66
CA ASP A 183 17.77 3.36 5.08
C ASP A 183 16.47 3.39 4.25
N ILE A 184 15.69 4.46 4.39
CA ILE A 184 14.40 4.62 3.74
C ILE A 184 14.56 5.28 2.38
N VAL A 185 14.13 4.58 1.34
CA VAL A 185 14.12 5.11 -0.03
C VAL A 185 12.74 5.67 -0.34
N MET A 186 12.61 6.98 -0.37
CA MET A 186 11.33 7.70 -0.48
C MET A 186 10.56 7.45 -1.78
N GLU A 187 11.25 6.99 -2.83
CA GLU A 187 10.68 6.69 -4.15
C GLU A 187 10.09 5.30 -4.25
N LEU A 188 10.49 4.39 -3.37
CA LEU A 188 10.01 3.02 -3.39
C LEU A 188 8.59 2.92 -2.82
N PRO A 189 7.75 2.05 -3.40
CA PRO A 189 6.46 1.74 -2.79
C PRO A 189 6.67 1.09 -1.43
N GLY A 190 5.87 1.49 -0.45
CA GLY A 190 5.97 0.91 0.89
C GLY A 190 4.67 1.02 1.67
N ILE A 191 4.60 0.21 2.70
CA ILE A 191 3.49 0.10 3.64
C ILE A 191 4.02 0.36 5.04
N ILE A 192 3.30 1.16 5.80
CA ILE A 192 3.59 1.40 7.21
C ILE A 192 2.57 0.62 8.03
N VAL A 193 3.04 -0.19 8.97
CA VAL A 193 2.19 -0.92 9.94
C VAL A 193 2.52 -0.41 11.33
N ILE A 194 1.51 -0.01 12.09
CA ILE A 194 1.67 0.51 13.46
C ILE A 194 0.75 -0.24 14.40
N GLY A 195 1.29 -0.79 15.46
CA GLY A 195 0.55 -1.49 16.51
C GLY A 195 1.34 -2.64 17.10
N ASP A 196 0.86 -3.14 18.23
CA ASP A 196 1.54 -4.15 19.06
C ASP A 196 1.80 -5.48 18.33
N VAL A 197 1.04 -5.78 17.27
CA VAL A 197 1.25 -6.96 16.43
C VAL A 197 2.59 -6.95 15.69
N VAL A 198 3.19 -5.77 15.49
CA VAL A 198 4.50 -5.63 14.84
C VAL A 198 5.60 -6.24 15.71
N ALA A 199 5.41 -6.32 17.02
CA ALA A 199 6.34 -6.99 17.94
C ALA A 199 6.49 -8.50 17.66
N ASP A 200 5.61 -9.10 16.86
CA ASP A 200 5.77 -10.50 16.44
C ASP A 200 6.85 -10.67 15.35
N HIS A 201 7.30 -9.59 14.73
CA HIS A 201 8.40 -9.67 13.76
C HIS A 201 9.72 -10.09 14.45
N PRO A 202 10.46 -11.06 13.90
CA PRO A 202 11.64 -11.64 14.57
C PRO A 202 12.71 -10.62 14.97
N THR A 203 12.90 -9.55 14.19
CA THR A 203 13.96 -8.56 14.45
C THR A 203 13.55 -7.50 15.47
N PHE A 204 12.29 -7.42 15.91
CA PHE A 204 11.85 -6.40 16.87
C PHE A 204 12.59 -6.50 18.21
N PHE A 205 12.79 -7.71 18.71
CA PHE A 205 13.49 -7.95 19.97
C PHE A 205 15.01 -7.69 19.87
N GLU A 206 15.61 -7.86 18.68
CA GLU A 206 17.03 -7.60 18.48
C GLU A 206 17.37 -6.10 18.62
N GLU A 207 16.46 -5.22 18.19
CA GLU A 207 16.61 -3.78 18.34
C GLU A 207 16.44 -3.31 19.79
N GLU A 208 15.55 -3.93 20.58
CA GLU A 208 15.40 -3.61 21.99
C GLU A 208 16.61 -4.04 22.83
N VAL A 209 17.24 -5.17 22.52
CA VAL A 209 18.42 -5.68 23.22
C VAL A 209 19.66 -4.79 22.97
N GLN A 210 19.77 -4.13 21.84
CA GLN A 210 20.88 -3.20 21.55
C GLN A 210 20.77 -1.87 22.30
N ARG A 211 19.66 -1.62 23.03
CA ARG A 211 19.42 -0.40 23.82
C ARG A 211 19.84 -0.51 25.28
N VAL A 212 20.21 -1.69 25.77
CA VAL A 212 20.66 -1.95 27.13
C VAL A 212 22.19 -2.00 27.16
#